data_d38955d22d93575f8fbcc3dc38c05597
#
_entry.id   d38955d22d93575f8fbcc3dc38c05597
#
_cell.length_a   1.000
_cell.length_b   1.000
_cell.length_c   1.000
_cell.angle_alpha   90.00
_cell.angle_beta   90.00
_cell.angle_gamma   90.00
#
_symmetry.space_group_name_H-M   'P 1'
#
loop_
_entity.id
_entity.type
_entity.pdbx_description
1 polymer ?
#
loop_
_entity_poly.entity_id
_entity_poly.type
_entity_poly.pdbx_seq_one_letter_code
_entity_poly.pdbx_strand_id
1 'polypeptide(L)'
;MGYVDEVLELVSKKNADQPEFLQAVTEVLNTLRPVVDANEELYRSNAILERITEPDRVLMFRVPWVDDKGQVQVHRGFRVQFNNAIGPYKGGLRLHPSVNLGIIKFLGFEQVFKNSLTSLPIGGGKGGSDFDPKGKSDREIMAFCQSFMTELCKYIGADVDVPAGDIGTGAREIGFMFGQYKRIRGTYEGVLTGKGLSYGGSLARTEATGYGLLYITEELMKCHGDSLEGKTIAVSGAGNVAIYAIQKAQQLGAKVVTCSDSTGWIYDPEGIDVELLREVKEVKRARLTEYAAARKSAEYHEKKNGEHGVWSVKCDIALPCATQNELDLEDAKQLVANGVKAVCEGANMPTTLEATEYFQNNGVMFICGKAANAGGVATSALEMSQNSERLSWTFEEVDAKLKNIMVNIYHNIDDAAKRYGMEGNYVAGANIAGFEKVVNAMLAQGVY
;
A
#
# COMPACT_ATOMS: atom_id res chain seq x y z
N MET A 1 6.16 -26.80 21.70
CA MET A 1 5.52 -25.77 20.88
C MET A 1 6.47 -24.59 20.87
N GLY A 2 6.84 -24.05 19.72
CA GLY A 2 7.75 -22.91 19.64
C GLY A 2 7.03 -21.60 20.04
N TYR A 3 7.81 -20.56 20.34
CA TYR A 3 7.27 -19.27 20.79
C TYR A 3 6.25 -18.67 19.81
N VAL A 4 6.54 -18.75 18.50
CA VAL A 4 5.59 -18.32 17.46
C VAL A 4 4.25 -19.07 17.55
N ASP A 5 4.28 -20.40 17.75
CA ASP A 5 3.05 -21.20 17.82
C ASP A 5 2.19 -20.84 19.04
N GLU A 6 2.83 -20.61 20.20
CA GLU A 6 2.16 -20.20 21.43
C GLU A 6 1.43 -18.87 21.25
N VAL A 7 2.11 -17.88 20.59
CA VAL A 7 1.52 -16.57 20.34
C VAL A 7 0.41 -16.66 19.28
N LEU A 8 0.57 -17.45 18.23
CA LEU A 8 -0.51 -17.68 17.25
C LEU A 8 -1.75 -18.28 17.89
N GLU A 9 -1.59 -19.24 18.82
CA GLU A 9 -2.71 -19.80 19.56
C GLU A 9 -3.39 -18.74 20.45
N LEU A 10 -2.60 -17.91 21.14
CA LEU A 10 -3.11 -16.81 21.97
C LEU A 10 -3.90 -15.79 21.15
N VAL A 11 -3.33 -15.33 20.01
CA VAL A 11 -3.98 -14.37 19.12
C VAL A 11 -5.26 -14.93 18.53
N SER A 12 -5.27 -16.21 18.13
CA SER A 12 -6.46 -16.89 17.61
C SER A 12 -7.59 -16.96 18.63
N LYS A 13 -7.26 -17.24 19.88
CA LYS A 13 -8.27 -17.25 20.97
C LYS A 13 -8.87 -15.88 21.24
N LYS A 14 -8.04 -14.83 21.21
CA LYS A 14 -8.48 -13.45 21.48
C LYS A 14 -9.30 -12.82 20.35
N ASN A 15 -9.08 -13.24 19.10
CA ASN A 15 -9.61 -12.58 17.91
C ASN A 15 -10.37 -13.55 16.99
N ALA A 16 -11.07 -14.53 17.55
CA ALA A 16 -11.77 -15.58 16.80
C ALA A 16 -12.82 -15.06 15.81
N ASP A 17 -13.32 -13.84 16.02
CA ASP A 17 -14.29 -13.13 15.18
C ASP A 17 -13.65 -12.23 14.10
N GLN A 18 -12.31 -12.27 13.93
CA GLN A 18 -11.54 -11.36 13.05
C GLN A 18 -10.64 -12.16 12.07
N PRO A 19 -11.25 -12.91 11.12
CA PRO A 19 -10.50 -13.84 10.27
C PRO A 19 -9.42 -13.17 9.42
N GLU A 20 -9.65 -11.96 8.90
CA GLU A 20 -8.66 -11.23 8.10
C GLU A 20 -7.43 -10.85 8.93
N PHE A 21 -7.65 -10.44 10.17
CA PHE A 21 -6.55 -10.13 11.09
C PHE A 21 -5.76 -11.38 11.46
N LEU A 22 -6.44 -12.50 11.77
CA LEU A 22 -5.78 -13.77 12.08
C LEU A 22 -4.94 -14.28 10.91
N GLN A 23 -5.46 -14.19 9.69
CA GLN A 23 -4.71 -14.56 8.49
C GLN A 23 -3.41 -13.77 8.37
N ALA A 24 -3.48 -12.44 8.46
CA ALA A 24 -2.31 -11.57 8.32
C ALA A 24 -1.25 -11.84 9.41
N VAL A 25 -1.68 -12.00 10.66
CA VAL A 25 -0.75 -12.33 11.76
C VAL A 25 -0.08 -13.68 11.51
N THR A 26 -0.85 -14.69 11.08
CA THR A 26 -0.32 -16.03 10.80
C THR A 26 0.72 -16.01 9.68
N GLU A 27 0.41 -15.34 8.58
CA GLU A 27 1.32 -15.21 7.44
C GLU A 27 2.62 -14.50 7.84
N VAL A 28 2.54 -13.38 8.53
CA VAL A 28 3.72 -12.62 8.96
C VAL A 28 4.55 -13.42 9.97
N LEU A 29 3.96 -13.91 11.06
CA LEU A 29 4.70 -14.60 12.11
C LEU A 29 5.38 -15.88 11.61
N ASN A 30 4.79 -16.60 10.65
CA ASN A 30 5.43 -17.78 10.04
C ASN A 30 6.71 -17.41 9.28
N THR A 31 6.77 -16.25 8.62
CA THR A 31 8.00 -15.79 7.94
C THR A 31 9.06 -15.30 8.92
N LEU A 32 8.69 -14.98 10.15
CA LEU A 32 9.59 -14.49 11.21
C LEU A 32 10.25 -15.61 12.03
N ARG A 33 9.86 -16.89 11.84
CA ARG A 33 10.41 -18.01 12.63
C ARG A 33 11.94 -18.01 12.72
N PRO A 34 12.69 -17.85 11.61
CA PRO A 34 14.15 -17.88 11.71
C PRO A 34 14.75 -16.79 12.59
N VAL A 35 14.20 -15.56 12.55
CA VAL A 35 14.68 -14.45 13.39
C VAL A 35 14.21 -14.59 14.83
N VAL A 36 13.01 -15.13 15.05
CA VAL A 36 12.47 -15.36 16.39
C VAL A 36 13.24 -16.48 17.10
N ASP A 37 13.48 -17.61 16.43
CA ASP A 37 14.19 -18.74 16.99
C ASP A 37 15.66 -18.37 17.34
N ALA A 38 16.29 -17.53 16.52
CA ALA A 38 17.64 -17.02 16.79
C ALA A 38 17.72 -16.09 18.01
N ASN A 39 16.61 -15.51 18.45
CA ASN A 39 16.54 -14.52 19.54
C ASN A 39 15.46 -14.86 20.58
N GLU A 40 15.04 -16.12 20.71
CA GLU A 40 13.85 -16.52 21.46
C GLU A 40 13.85 -16.04 22.91
N GLU A 41 14.96 -16.23 23.63
CA GLU A 41 15.06 -15.83 25.04
C GLU A 41 14.84 -14.32 25.22
N LEU A 42 15.46 -13.51 24.37
CA LEU A 42 15.32 -12.04 24.40
C LEU A 42 13.91 -11.61 24.07
N TYR A 43 13.33 -12.18 23.02
CA TYR A 43 12.00 -11.77 22.56
C TYR A 43 10.89 -12.25 23.50
N ARG A 44 11.02 -13.45 24.04
CA ARG A 44 10.07 -14.02 25.02
C ARG A 44 10.09 -13.25 26.34
N SER A 45 11.30 -12.94 26.87
CA SER A 45 11.42 -12.19 28.13
C SER A 45 10.88 -10.76 28.05
N ASN A 46 10.74 -10.21 26.85
CA ASN A 46 10.16 -8.88 26.59
C ASN A 46 8.76 -8.93 25.99
N ALA A 47 8.14 -10.12 25.87
CA ALA A 47 6.83 -10.36 25.26
C ALA A 47 6.68 -9.67 23.87
N ILE A 48 7.72 -9.76 23.05
CA ILE A 48 7.79 -8.99 21.77
C ILE A 48 6.69 -9.40 20.83
N LEU A 49 6.42 -10.69 20.63
CA LEU A 49 5.40 -11.15 19.69
C LEU A 49 3.99 -10.81 20.17
N GLU A 50 3.73 -10.91 21.47
CA GLU A 50 2.45 -10.52 22.07
C GLU A 50 2.22 -9.00 21.89
N ARG A 51 3.25 -8.17 22.12
CA ARG A 51 3.15 -6.72 22.00
C ARG A 51 3.02 -6.26 20.56
N ILE A 52 3.70 -6.89 19.59
CA ILE A 52 3.62 -6.48 18.19
C ILE A 52 2.34 -6.96 17.50
N THR A 53 1.65 -7.94 18.06
CA THR A 53 0.35 -8.45 17.55
C THR A 53 -0.86 -7.83 18.25
N GLU A 54 -0.68 -7.08 19.32
CA GLU A 54 -1.74 -6.33 19.99
C GLU A 54 -1.60 -4.85 19.68
N PRO A 55 -2.64 -4.14 19.19
CA PRO A 55 -2.54 -2.71 18.94
C PRO A 55 -2.42 -1.92 20.24
N ASP A 56 -1.66 -0.81 20.22
CA ASP A 56 -1.55 0.10 21.36
C ASP A 56 -2.91 0.66 21.77
N ARG A 57 -3.78 0.94 20.78
CA ARG A 57 -5.13 1.46 21.03
C ARG A 57 -6.08 1.21 19.88
N VAL A 58 -7.32 0.87 20.22
CA VAL A 58 -8.45 0.77 19.29
C VAL A 58 -9.50 1.80 19.68
N LEU A 59 -9.86 2.65 18.72
CA LEU A 59 -10.95 3.63 18.84
C LEU A 59 -12.10 3.20 17.96
N MET A 60 -13.30 3.13 18.54
CA MET A 60 -14.54 2.91 17.84
C MET A 60 -15.55 3.96 18.29
N PHE A 61 -16.17 4.66 17.36
CA PHE A 61 -17.07 5.76 17.67
C PHE A 61 -18.23 5.86 16.67
N ARG A 62 -19.32 6.46 17.12
CA ARG A 62 -20.50 6.74 16.30
C ARG A 62 -20.28 7.99 15.47
N VAL A 63 -20.69 7.93 14.18
CA VAL A 63 -20.62 9.04 13.23
C VAL A 63 -22.03 9.35 12.74
N PRO A 64 -22.79 10.24 13.42
CA PRO A 64 -24.10 10.70 12.97
C PRO A 64 -23.93 11.90 12.01
N TRP A 65 -24.68 11.89 10.91
CA TRP A 65 -24.70 13.00 9.94
C TRP A 65 -26.07 13.09 9.27
N VAL A 66 -26.36 14.20 8.60
CA VAL A 66 -27.65 14.44 7.94
C VAL A 66 -27.49 14.41 6.44
N ASP A 67 -28.28 13.59 5.76
CA ASP A 67 -28.27 13.46 4.31
C ASP A 67 -29.01 14.62 3.62
N ASP A 68 -28.99 14.61 2.27
CA ASP A 68 -29.61 15.63 1.45
C ASP A 68 -31.14 15.69 1.58
N LYS A 69 -31.75 14.62 2.10
CA LYS A 69 -33.20 14.55 2.38
C LYS A 69 -33.54 15.03 3.80
N GLY A 70 -32.57 15.46 4.58
CA GLY A 70 -32.75 15.87 5.97
C GLY A 70 -32.87 14.69 6.96
N GLN A 71 -32.52 13.49 6.55
CA GLN A 71 -32.58 12.30 7.40
C GLN A 71 -31.26 12.07 8.13
N VAL A 72 -31.35 11.69 9.41
CA VAL A 72 -30.15 11.35 10.20
C VAL A 72 -29.66 9.94 9.80
N GLN A 73 -28.41 9.89 9.38
CA GLN A 73 -27.67 8.68 9.12
C GLN A 73 -26.69 8.42 10.25
N VAL A 74 -26.39 7.13 10.52
CA VAL A 74 -25.45 6.74 11.58
C VAL A 74 -24.52 5.69 11.06
N HIS A 75 -23.21 5.96 11.10
CA HIS A 75 -22.15 5.04 10.72
C HIS A 75 -21.20 4.80 11.90
N ARG A 76 -20.35 3.81 11.74
CA ARG A 76 -19.33 3.43 12.72
C ARG A 76 -17.96 3.89 12.23
N GLY A 77 -17.28 4.68 13.04
CA GLY A 77 -15.90 5.11 12.79
C GLY A 77 -14.90 4.26 13.56
N PHE A 78 -13.73 4.01 12.97
CA PHE A 78 -12.63 3.26 13.56
C PHE A 78 -11.30 3.98 13.38
N ARG A 79 -10.42 3.91 14.41
CA ARG A 79 -9.00 4.16 14.30
C ARG A 79 -8.25 3.14 15.14
N VAL A 80 -7.37 2.39 14.53
CA VAL A 80 -6.43 1.49 15.20
C VAL A 80 -5.05 2.17 15.17
N GLN A 81 -4.58 2.57 16.34
CA GLN A 81 -3.23 3.01 16.60
C GLN A 81 -2.45 1.77 16.98
N PHE A 82 -1.72 1.19 16.00
CA PHE A 82 -1.23 -0.16 16.15
C PHE A 82 0.11 -0.21 16.88
N ASN A 83 1.10 0.55 16.42
CA ASN A 83 2.43 0.60 17.03
C ASN A 83 3.12 1.92 16.67
N ASN A 84 3.68 2.61 17.65
CA ASN A 84 4.39 3.88 17.48
C ASN A 84 5.86 3.82 17.91
N ALA A 85 6.45 2.65 18.05
CA ALA A 85 7.83 2.51 18.50
C ALA A 85 8.85 3.25 17.62
N ILE A 86 8.56 3.44 16.33
CA ILE A 86 9.46 4.12 15.38
C ILE A 86 8.98 5.50 14.93
N GLY A 87 7.86 5.99 15.45
CA GLY A 87 7.31 7.31 15.13
C GLY A 87 5.79 7.39 15.27
N PRO A 88 5.18 8.55 14.98
CA PRO A 88 3.73 8.73 15.04
C PRO A 88 2.97 7.66 14.25
N TYR A 89 1.80 7.25 14.75
CA TYR A 89 0.95 6.32 13.99
C TYR A 89 0.65 6.90 12.62
N LYS A 90 0.76 6.07 11.57
CA LYS A 90 0.57 6.51 10.18
C LYS A 90 -0.17 5.46 9.39
N GLY A 91 -1.22 5.87 8.69
CA GLY A 91 -1.97 5.02 7.77
C GLY A 91 -3.30 5.60 7.36
N GLY A 92 -3.86 5.08 6.26
CA GLY A 92 -5.04 5.61 5.59
C GLY A 92 -6.34 5.43 6.35
N LEU A 93 -7.35 6.19 5.92
CA LEU A 93 -8.74 6.07 6.32
C LEU A 93 -9.53 5.45 5.16
N ARG A 94 -10.10 4.26 5.37
CA ARG A 94 -10.91 3.56 4.36
C ARG A 94 -12.40 3.87 4.56
N LEU A 95 -13.06 4.37 3.51
CA LEU A 95 -14.51 4.57 3.49
C LEU A 95 -15.13 3.56 2.52
N HIS A 96 -15.68 2.48 3.08
CA HIS A 96 -16.28 1.41 2.30
C HIS A 96 -17.25 0.58 3.16
N PRO A 97 -18.38 0.11 2.62
CA PRO A 97 -19.38 -0.66 3.39
C PRO A 97 -18.84 -1.92 4.10
N SER A 98 -17.76 -2.51 3.58
CA SER A 98 -17.14 -3.70 4.18
C SER A 98 -16.30 -3.42 5.42
N VAL A 99 -16.07 -2.16 5.78
CA VAL A 99 -15.19 -1.80 6.91
C VAL A 99 -15.76 -2.31 8.22
N ASN A 100 -14.96 -3.07 8.93
CA ASN A 100 -15.19 -3.54 10.28
C ASN A 100 -13.88 -3.53 11.08
N LEU A 101 -13.93 -3.84 12.37
CA LEU A 101 -12.75 -3.80 13.24
C LEU A 101 -11.66 -4.78 12.79
N GLY A 102 -12.02 -6.01 12.39
CA GLY A 102 -11.06 -7.02 11.93
C GLY A 102 -10.26 -6.56 10.73
N ILE A 103 -10.94 -5.97 9.73
CA ILE A 103 -10.29 -5.38 8.54
C ILE A 103 -9.37 -4.22 8.93
N ILE A 104 -9.80 -3.32 9.81
CA ILE A 104 -8.95 -2.19 10.21
C ILE A 104 -7.75 -2.64 11.05
N LYS A 105 -7.90 -3.64 11.93
CA LYS A 105 -6.77 -4.25 12.66
C LYS A 105 -5.79 -4.93 11.71
N PHE A 106 -6.28 -5.73 10.78
CA PHE A 106 -5.47 -6.35 9.73
C PHE A 106 -4.62 -5.31 9.00
N LEU A 107 -5.28 -4.28 8.46
CA LEU A 107 -4.60 -3.23 7.71
C LEU A 107 -3.64 -2.41 8.58
N GLY A 108 -3.97 -2.21 9.86
CA GLY A 108 -3.09 -1.52 10.82
C GLY A 108 -1.83 -2.33 11.14
N PHE A 109 -1.97 -3.62 11.32
CA PHE A 109 -0.86 -4.55 11.54
C PHE A 109 0.11 -4.57 10.33
N GLU A 110 -0.41 -4.76 9.13
CA GLU A 110 0.38 -4.71 7.90
C GLU A 110 1.07 -3.35 7.70
N GLN A 111 0.42 -2.28 8.12
CA GLN A 111 0.97 -0.92 7.99
C GLN A 111 2.21 -0.71 8.87
N VAL A 112 2.32 -1.40 10.02
CA VAL A 112 3.53 -1.35 10.87
C VAL A 112 4.76 -1.81 10.09
N PHE A 113 4.66 -2.96 9.44
CA PHE A 113 5.78 -3.52 8.65
C PHE A 113 6.07 -2.71 7.39
N LYS A 114 5.03 -2.28 6.68
CA LYS A 114 5.19 -1.45 5.48
C LYS A 114 5.89 -0.12 5.79
N ASN A 115 5.48 0.58 6.83
CA ASN A 115 6.05 1.86 7.20
C ASN A 115 7.50 1.73 7.66
N SER A 116 7.81 0.67 8.41
CA SER A 116 9.18 0.44 8.90
C SER A 116 10.19 0.24 7.78
N LEU A 117 9.78 -0.34 6.64
CA LEU A 117 10.64 -0.53 5.46
C LEU A 117 11.12 0.81 4.87
N THR A 118 10.35 1.87 4.97
CA THR A 118 10.73 3.18 4.44
C THR A 118 11.94 3.79 5.17
N SER A 119 12.30 3.26 6.32
CA SER A 119 13.30 3.82 7.25
C SER A 119 12.96 5.21 7.80
N LEU A 120 11.80 5.75 7.49
CA LEU A 120 11.32 7.02 8.02
C LEU A 120 10.70 6.86 9.40
N PRO A 121 10.67 7.92 10.24
CA PRO A 121 10.16 7.86 11.61
C PRO A 121 8.62 7.92 11.62
N ILE A 122 7.98 6.88 11.16
CA ILE A 122 6.52 6.70 11.12
C ILE A 122 6.13 5.32 11.62
N GLY A 123 5.24 5.28 12.59
CA GLY A 123 4.63 4.06 13.12
C GLY A 123 3.51 3.53 12.24
N GLY A 124 2.75 2.56 12.73
CA GLY A 124 1.63 1.94 12.02
C GLY A 124 0.27 2.25 12.65
N GLY A 125 -0.67 2.62 11.81
CA GLY A 125 -2.06 2.80 12.19
C GLY A 125 -2.99 2.69 10.98
N LYS A 126 -4.28 2.49 11.23
CA LYS A 126 -5.31 2.41 10.19
C LYS A 126 -6.65 2.88 10.74
N GLY A 127 -7.49 3.41 9.88
CA GLY A 127 -8.84 3.79 10.27
C GLY A 127 -9.83 3.69 9.11
N GLY A 128 -11.05 4.08 9.39
CA GLY A 128 -12.10 4.08 8.38
C GLY A 128 -13.50 4.03 8.95
N SER A 129 -14.46 3.84 8.06
CA SER A 129 -15.88 3.71 8.38
C SER A 129 -16.59 2.84 7.35
N ASP A 130 -17.70 2.24 7.76
CA ASP A 130 -18.66 1.54 6.90
C ASP A 130 -19.48 2.48 5.99
N PHE A 131 -19.15 3.76 5.95
CA PHE A 131 -19.73 4.75 5.04
C PHE A 131 -19.31 4.50 3.60
N ASP A 132 -20.28 4.51 2.67
CA ASP A 132 -20.05 4.44 1.23
C ASP A 132 -20.15 5.82 0.58
N PRO A 133 -19.05 6.40 0.11
CA PRO A 133 -19.08 7.72 -0.57
C PRO A 133 -19.65 7.66 -1.99
N LYS A 134 -19.84 6.46 -2.58
CA LYS A 134 -20.36 6.34 -3.94
C LYS A 134 -21.79 6.84 -4.03
N GLY A 135 -22.05 7.70 -5.00
CA GLY A 135 -23.39 8.25 -5.26
C GLY A 135 -23.85 9.30 -4.23
N LYS A 136 -22.99 9.71 -3.29
CA LYS A 136 -23.27 10.79 -2.35
C LYS A 136 -22.89 12.14 -2.94
N SER A 137 -23.62 13.17 -2.57
CA SER A 137 -23.28 14.56 -2.91
C SER A 137 -22.04 15.04 -2.12
N ASP A 138 -21.39 16.08 -2.62
CA ASP A 138 -20.27 16.71 -1.91
C ASP A 138 -20.69 17.24 -0.53
N ARG A 139 -21.94 17.68 -0.39
CA ARG A 139 -22.50 18.14 0.89
C ARG A 139 -22.66 16.98 1.88
N GLU A 140 -23.15 15.83 1.43
CA GLU A 140 -23.28 14.63 2.24
C GLU A 140 -21.91 14.11 2.69
N ILE A 141 -20.96 14.04 1.77
CA ILE A 141 -19.58 13.62 2.08
C ILE A 141 -18.91 14.58 3.06
N MET A 142 -19.10 15.88 2.86
CA MET A 142 -18.59 16.90 3.80
C MET A 142 -19.21 16.75 5.19
N ALA A 143 -20.52 16.55 5.28
CA ALA A 143 -21.22 16.35 6.56
C ALA A 143 -20.71 15.11 7.29
N PHE A 144 -20.53 13.99 6.57
CA PHE A 144 -19.93 12.78 7.12
C PHE A 144 -18.49 13.03 7.61
N CYS A 145 -17.62 13.61 6.78
CA CYS A 145 -16.21 13.89 7.11
C CYS A 145 -16.08 14.80 8.33
N GLN A 146 -16.94 15.82 8.45
CA GLN A 146 -16.95 16.72 9.61
C GLN A 146 -17.36 15.99 10.88
N SER A 147 -18.41 15.16 10.83
CA SER A 147 -18.83 14.34 11.98
C SER A 147 -17.76 13.34 12.39
N PHE A 148 -17.17 12.61 11.43
CA PHE A 148 -16.08 11.67 11.67
C PHE A 148 -14.87 12.34 12.35
N MET A 149 -14.45 13.49 11.82
CA MET A 149 -13.31 14.24 12.37
C MET A 149 -13.59 14.84 13.73
N THR A 150 -14.83 15.20 14.05
CA THR A 150 -15.22 15.71 15.37
C THR A 150 -14.85 14.74 16.50
N GLU A 151 -14.97 13.45 16.27
CA GLU A 151 -14.51 12.44 17.24
C GLU A 151 -13.01 12.15 17.10
N LEU A 152 -12.54 11.94 15.88
CA LEU A 152 -11.15 11.52 15.63
C LEU A 152 -10.12 12.58 16.04
N CYS A 153 -10.43 13.88 15.93
CA CYS A 153 -9.49 14.98 16.24
C CYS A 153 -8.95 14.97 17.68
N LYS A 154 -9.61 14.25 18.60
CA LYS A 154 -9.18 14.12 19.99
C LYS A 154 -7.91 13.25 20.15
N TYR A 155 -7.61 12.42 19.16
CA TYR A 155 -6.62 11.35 19.24
C TYR A 155 -5.51 11.44 18.19
N ILE A 156 -5.59 12.41 17.28
CA ILE A 156 -4.63 12.59 16.18
C ILE A 156 -3.92 13.95 16.29
N GLY A 157 -2.82 14.08 15.60
CA GLY A 157 -1.99 15.29 15.55
C GLY A 157 -0.70 15.02 14.81
N ALA A 158 0.05 16.06 14.46
CA ALA A 158 1.28 15.97 13.67
C ALA A 158 2.32 15.01 14.25
N ASP A 159 2.44 14.96 15.57
CA ASP A 159 3.43 14.15 16.29
C ASP A 159 2.82 12.96 17.04
N VAL A 160 1.53 12.70 16.86
CA VAL A 160 0.80 11.62 17.55
C VAL A 160 0.33 10.57 16.55
N ASP A 161 -0.50 10.99 15.60
CA ASP A 161 -1.14 10.11 14.62
C ASP A 161 -1.52 10.93 13.39
N VAL A 162 -1.02 10.54 12.23
CA VAL A 162 -1.22 11.27 10.98
C VAL A 162 -1.95 10.38 9.96
N PRO A 163 -3.29 10.43 9.91
CA PRO A 163 -4.06 9.69 8.92
C PRO A 163 -3.81 10.17 7.48
N ALA A 164 -4.18 9.34 6.51
CA ALA A 164 -4.03 9.61 5.08
C ALA A 164 -5.25 9.11 4.29
N GLY A 165 -5.23 9.30 2.98
CA GLY A 165 -6.21 8.69 2.07
C GLY A 165 -6.05 7.17 1.95
N ASP A 166 -7.13 6.51 1.58
CA ASP A 166 -7.23 5.09 1.24
C ASP A 166 -8.48 4.90 0.33
N ILE A 167 -8.97 3.68 0.15
CA ILE A 167 -10.21 3.43 -0.61
C ILE A 167 -11.34 4.33 -0.09
N GLY A 168 -11.99 5.06 -0.99
CA GLY A 168 -13.10 5.96 -0.68
C GLY A 168 -12.69 7.30 -0.02
N THR A 169 -11.39 7.52 0.21
CA THR A 169 -10.88 8.76 0.81
C THR A 169 -9.78 9.37 -0.06
N GLY A 170 -10.13 10.34 -0.85
CA GLY A 170 -9.21 11.10 -1.71
C GLY A 170 -8.92 12.50 -1.16
N ALA A 171 -8.36 13.36 -2.02
CA ALA A 171 -8.00 14.73 -1.67
C ALA A 171 -9.21 15.56 -1.19
N ARG A 172 -10.41 15.31 -1.74
CA ARG A 172 -11.66 15.97 -1.33
C ARG A 172 -12.00 15.66 0.13
N GLU A 173 -12.04 14.39 0.50
CA GLU A 173 -12.36 13.92 1.85
C GLU A 173 -11.29 14.39 2.84
N ILE A 174 -10.03 14.30 2.49
CA ILE A 174 -8.91 14.82 3.29
C ILE A 174 -9.06 16.33 3.51
N GLY A 175 -9.46 17.08 2.47
CA GLY A 175 -9.73 18.51 2.59
C GLY A 175 -10.84 18.84 3.60
N PHE A 176 -11.97 18.14 3.51
CA PHE A 176 -13.08 18.31 4.45
C PHE A 176 -12.69 17.95 5.89
N MET A 177 -11.94 16.85 6.07
CA MET A 177 -11.46 16.43 7.39
C MET A 177 -10.44 17.43 7.95
N PHE A 178 -9.51 17.93 7.14
CA PHE A 178 -8.53 18.94 7.57
C PHE A 178 -9.17 20.26 7.96
N GLY A 179 -10.16 20.73 7.21
CA GLY A 179 -10.93 21.91 7.53
C GLY A 179 -11.63 21.80 8.89
N GLN A 180 -12.25 20.66 9.18
CA GLN A 180 -12.91 20.40 10.45
C GLN A 180 -11.91 20.28 11.61
N TYR A 181 -10.77 19.61 11.38
CA TYR A 181 -9.69 19.53 12.37
C TYR A 181 -9.22 20.92 12.80
N LYS A 182 -8.88 21.80 11.84
CA LYS A 182 -8.49 23.19 12.10
C LYS A 182 -9.53 23.94 12.90
N ARG A 183 -10.81 23.79 12.52
CA ARG A 183 -11.92 24.47 13.19
C ARG A 183 -12.03 24.12 14.67
N ILE A 184 -11.86 22.82 14.99
CA ILE A 184 -12.01 22.33 16.38
C ILE A 184 -10.74 22.60 17.19
N ARG A 185 -9.56 22.32 16.62
CA ARG A 185 -8.28 22.42 17.32
C ARG A 185 -7.75 23.86 17.42
N GLY A 186 -8.19 24.75 16.54
CA GLY A 186 -7.70 26.13 16.47
C GLY A 186 -6.25 26.25 16.00
N THR A 187 -5.66 25.19 15.46
CA THR A 187 -4.26 25.11 15.02
C THR A 187 -4.14 24.77 13.56
N TYR A 188 -3.07 25.24 12.93
CA TYR A 188 -2.65 24.80 11.60
C TYR A 188 -1.38 23.97 11.75
N GLU A 189 -1.51 22.66 11.66
CA GLU A 189 -0.40 21.73 11.86
C GLU A 189 -0.38 20.64 10.78
N GLY A 190 0.71 19.88 10.70
CA GLY A 190 0.94 18.83 9.70
C GLY A 190 0.15 17.54 9.94
N VAL A 191 -1.08 17.61 10.43
CA VAL A 191 -2.00 16.49 10.55
C VAL A 191 -2.60 16.15 9.20
N LEU A 192 -2.86 14.87 8.93
CA LEU A 192 -3.31 14.34 7.64
C LEU A 192 -2.29 14.51 6.51
N THR A 193 -2.19 13.52 5.65
CA THR A 193 -1.43 13.61 4.40
C THR A 193 -2.31 13.29 3.19
N GLY A 194 -1.85 13.69 2.00
CA GLY A 194 -2.68 13.73 0.80
C GLY A 194 -3.49 15.02 0.71
N LYS A 195 -3.01 16.07 1.38
CA LYS A 195 -3.60 17.41 1.30
C LYS A 195 -3.40 18.03 -0.07
N GLY A 196 -4.24 18.98 -0.42
CA GLY A 196 -4.04 19.82 -1.61
C GLY A 196 -2.78 20.69 -1.49
N LEU A 197 -2.17 21.01 -2.64
CA LEU A 197 -0.93 21.82 -2.67
C LEU A 197 -1.10 23.20 -2.05
N SER A 198 -2.30 23.77 -2.08
CA SER A 198 -2.60 25.07 -1.50
C SER A 198 -2.60 25.10 0.04
N TYR A 199 -2.57 23.94 0.70
CA TYR A 199 -2.63 23.85 2.17
C TYR A 199 -1.75 22.74 2.75
N GLY A 200 -0.55 22.58 2.23
CA GLY A 200 0.50 21.74 2.81
C GLY A 200 0.65 20.37 2.19
N GLY A 201 0.06 20.11 1.02
CA GLY A 201 0.29 18.90 0.23
C GLY A 201 1.68 18.89 -0.41
N SER A 202 2.14 17.70 -0.79
CA SER A 202 3.42 17.48 -1.45
C SER A 202 3.26 17.24 -2.95
N LEU A 203 4.17 17.80 -3.75
CA LEU A 203 4.37 17.37 -5.13
C LEU A 203 4.81 15.90 -5.18
N ALA A 204 4.73 15.29 -6.34
CA ALA A 204 5.04 13.88 -6.61
C ALA A 204 4.20 12.85 -5.80
N ARG A 205 3.20 13.28 -4.99
CA ARG A 205 2.39 12.35 -4.19
C ARG A 205 1.47 11.48 -5.07
N THR A 206 0.96 12.04 -6.15
CA THR A 206 0.09 11.33 -7.10
C THR A 206 0.87 10.24 -7.82
N GLU A 207 2.10 10.52 -8.22
CA GLU A 207 3.00 9.63 -8.95
C GLU A 207 3.66 8.57 -8.06
N ALA A 208 3.77 8.85 -6.78
CA ALA A 208 4.68 8.19 -5.85
C ALA A 208 4.60 6.68 -5.79
N THR A 209 3.40 6.09 -5.86
CA THR A 209 3.26 4.63 -5.78
C THR A 209 3.77 3.97 -7.06
N GLY A 210 3.36 4.47 -8.23
CA GLY A 210 3.81 3.96 -9.52
C GLY A 210 5.31 4.20 -9.76
N TYR A 211 5.80 5.40 -9.43
CA TYR A 211 7.23 5.72 -9.54
C TYR A 211 8.08 4.88 -8.60
N GLY A 212 7.65 4.74 -7.34
CA GLY A 212 8.34 3.92 -6.35
C GLY A 212 8.42 2.45 -6.77
N LEU A 213 7.34 1.91 -7.33
CA LEU A 213 7.31 0.56 -7.90
C LEU A 213 8.41 0.37 -8.95
N LEU A 214 8.59 1.33 -9.83
CA LEU A 214 9.63 1.23 -10.87
C LEU A 214 11.05 1.44 -10.30
N TYR A 215 11.23 2.28 -9.29
CA TYR A 215 12.55 2.46 -8.66
C TYR A 215 13.05 1.19 -7.96
N ILE A 216 12.18 0.48 -7.22
CA ILE A 216 12.57 -0.78 -6.61
C ILE A 216 12.76 -1.89 -7.64
N THR A 217 11.95 -1.90 -8.71
CA THR A 217 12.11 -2.86 -9.82
C THR A 217 13.41 -2.60 -10.58
N GLU A 218 13.77 -1.34 -10.83
CA GLU A 218 15.05 -0.95 -11.45
C GLU A 218 16.24 -1.45 -10.61
N GLU A 219 16.21 -1.23 -9.29
CA GLU A 219 17.28 -1.67 -8.40
C GLU A 219 17.37 -3.19 -8.31
N LEU A 220 16.23 -3.90 -8.26
CA LEU A 220 16.19 -5.35 -8.35
C LEU A 220 16.90 -5.85 -9.59
N MET A 221 16.54 -5.34 -10.78
CA MET A 221 17.14 -5.76 -12.05
C MET A 221 18.63 -5.46 -12.08
N LYS A 222 19.05 -4.28 -11.65
CA LYS A 222 20.45 -3.85 -11.60
C LYS A 222 21.29 -4.75 -10.70
N CYS A 223 20.82 -5.13 -9.53
CA CYS A 223 21.52 -6.02 -8.62
C CYS A 223 21.66 -7.46 -9.18
N HIS A 224 20.84 -7.82 -10.17
CA HIS A 224 20.94 -9.08 -10.90
C HIS A 224 21.63 -8.95 -12.26
N GLY A 225 22.35 -7.85 -12.52
CA GLY A 225 23.12 -7.63 -13.74
C GLY A 225 22.29 -7.36 -14.99
N ASP A 226 21.06 -6.90 -14.82
CA ASP A 226 20.09 -6.57 -15.88
C ASP A 226 19.61 -5.12 -15.74
N SER A 227 18.76 -4.65 -16.65
CA SER A 227 18.19 -3.29 -16.65
C SER A 227 16.75 -3.29 -17.12
N LEU A 228 16.05 -2.18 -16.94
CA LEU A 228 14.71 -1.99 -17.50
C LEU A 228 14.72 -1.60 -18.98
N GLU A 229 15.84 -1.10 -19.48
CA GLU A 229 15.96 -0.65 -20.87
C GLU A 229 15.71 -1.81 -21.85
N GLY A 230 14.82 -1.58 -22.80
CA GLY A 230 14.41 -2.57 -23.80
C GLY A 230 13.55 -3.72 -23.30
N LYS A 231 13.19 -3.78 -22.00
CA LYS A 231 12.31 -4.81 -21.45
C LYS A 231 10.86 -4.60 -21.86
N THR A 232 10.17 -5.70 -22.09
CA THR A 232 8.71 -5.70 -22.26
C THR A 232 8.05 -5.92 -20.91
N ILE A 233 7.14 -5.01 -20.56
CA ILE A 233 6.42 -5.03 -19.26
C ILE A 233 4.94 -5.21 -19.49
N ALA A 234 4.32 -6.13 -18.75
CA ALA A 234 2.88 -6.27 -18.64
C ALA A 234 2.41 -5.60 -17.34
N VAL A 235 1.43 -4.70 -17.45
CA VAL A 235 0.80 -4.00 -16.33
C VAL A 235 -0.68 -4.32 -16.31
N SER A 236 -1.23 -4.62 -15.14
CA SER A 236 -2.67 -4.65 -14.91
C SER A 236 -3.16 -3.34 -14.31
N GLY A 237 -4.46 -3.06 -14.49
CA GLY A 237 -5.05 -1.80 -14.05
C GLY A 237 -4.88 -0.66 -15.05
N ALA A 238 -5.65 0.39 -14.83
CA ALA A 238 -5.59 1.67 -15.53
C ALA A 238 -5.96 2.81 -14.56
N GLY A 239 -5.74 2.60 -13.28
CA GLY A 239 -5.89 3.61 -12.23
C GLY A 239 -4.56 4.32 -11.95
N ASN A 240 -4.52 5.09 -10.88
CA ASN A 240 -3.36 5.91 -10.50
C ASN A 240 -2.04 5.13 -10.49
N VAL A 241 -1.97 3.99 -9.78
CA VAL A 241 -0.72 3.21 -9.68
C VAL A 241 -0.26 2.74 -11.06
N ALA A 242 -1.17 2.18 -11.87
CA ALA A 242 -0.86 1.65 -13.21
C ALA A 242 -0.38 2.74 -14.16
N ILE A 243 -1.09 3.88 -14.23
CA ILE A 243 -0.75 5.00 -15.12
C ILE A 243 0.67 5.51 -14.85
N TYR A 244 0.99 5.77 -13.57
CA TYR A 244 2.29 6.32 -13.22
C TYR A 244 3.40 5.25 -13.23
N ALA A 245 3.07 3.96 -13.04
CA ALA A 245 4.01 2.87 -13.30
C ALA A 245 4.36 2.77 -14.80
N ILE A 246 3.37 2.85 -15.68
CA ILE A 246 3.57 2.88 -17.15
C ILE A 246 4.45 4.06 -17.53
N GLN A 247 4.12 5.26 -17.05
CA GLN A 247 4.88 6.47 -17.34
C GLN A 247 6.35 6.34 -16.93
N LYS A 248 6.62 5.90 -15.70
CA LYS A 248 7.99 5.77 -15.20
C LYS A 248 8.74 4.65 -15.91
N ALA A 249 8.09 3.51 -16.21
CA ALA A 249 8.70 2.41 -16.96
C ALA A 249 9.20 2.88 -18.33
N GLN A 250 8.39 3.66 -19.04
CA GLN A 250 8.77 4.23 -20.35
C GLN A 250 9.91 5.25 -20.23
N GLN A 251 9.92 6.09 -19.17
CA GLN A 251 11.04 6.99 -18.88
C GLN A 251 12.35 6.25 -18.62
N LEU A 252 12.28 5.03 -18.10
CA LEU A 252 13.44 4.15 -17.83
C LEU A 252 13.78 3.23 -19.02
N GLY A 253 13.19 3.47 -20.20
CA GLY A 253 13.50 2.78 -21.44
C GLY A 253 12.79 1.44 -21.66
N ALA A 254 11.84 1.06 -20.80
CA ALA A 254 11.03 -0.13 -20.99
C ALA A 254 9.83 0.12 -21.91
N LYS A 255 9.33 -0.94 -22.54
CA LYS A 255 8.10 -0.93 -23.33
C LYS A 255 6.96 -1.61 -22.56
N VAL A 256 5.96 -0.84 -22.15
CA VAL A 256 4.77 -1.37 -21.50
C VAL A 256 3.72 -1.67 -22.57
N VAL A 257 3.24 -2.90 -22.64
CA VAL A 257 2.37 -3.39 -23.73
C VAL A 257 0.94 -3.70 -23.30
N THR A 258 0.62 -3.62 -22.00
CA THR A 258 -0.74 -3.91 -21.52
C THR A 258 -1.21 -2.92 -20.47
N CYS A 259 -2.53 -2.75 -20.38
CA CYS A 259 -3.24 -2.18 -19.25
C CYS A 259 -4.64 -2.80 -19.17
N SER A 260 -5.33 -2.70 -18.02
CA SER A 260 -6.66 -3.30 -17.86
C SER A 260 -7.59 -2.46 -17.00
N ASP A 261 -8.90 -2.63 -17.18
CA ASP A 261 -9.91 -2.15 -16.24
C ASP A 261 -10.93 -3.26 -15.89
N SER A 262 -12.02 -2.91 -15.22
CA SER A 262 -13.00 -3.92 -14.79
C SER A 262 -13.78 -4.57 -15.94
N THR A 263 -13.74 -4.02 -17.16
CA THR A 263 -14.49 -4.52 -18.31
C THR A 263 -13.62 -5.27 -19.33
N GLY A 264 -12.30 -5.00 -19.34
CA GLY A 264 -11.41 -5.61 -20.31
C GLY A 264 -9.97 -5.12 -20.19
N TRP A 265 -9.16 -5.46 -21.16
CA TRP A 265 -7.76 -5.13 -21.20
C TRP A 265 -7.28 -4.77 -22.60
N ILE A 266 -6.20 -4.06 -22.66
CA ILE A 266 -5.52 -3.64 -23.89
C ILE A 266 -4.22 -4.43 -24.05
N TYR A 267 -3.97 -4.88 -25.28
CA TYR A 267 -2.65 -5.23 -25.77
C TYR A 267 -2.25 -4.22 -26.85
N ASP A 268 -1.13 -3.55 -26.67
CA ASP A 268 -0.56 -2.62 -27.64
C ASP A 268 0.91 -3.00 -27.92
N PRO A 269 1.20 -3.72 -29.03
CA PRO A 269 2.56 -4.15 -29.35
C PRO A 269 3.54 -3.00 -29.61
N GLU A 270 3.04 -1.81 -29.94
CA GLU A 270 3.87 -0.60 -30.10
C GLU A 270 4.19 0.08 -28.75
N GLY A 271 3.50 -0.34 -27.68
CA GLY A 271 3.58 0.21 -26.34
C GLY A 271 2.42 1.15 -26.02
N ILE A 272 1.97 1.10 -24.77
CA ILE A 272 0.86 1.94 -24.28
C ILE A 272 1.20 3.41 -24.41
N ASP A 273 0.33 4.19 -25.06
CA ASP A 273 0.37 5.64 -25.07
C ASP A 273 -0.18 6.16 -23.74
N VAL A 274 0.74 6.57 -22.85
CA VAL A 274 0.36 6.96 -21.49
C VAL A 274 -0.44 8.25 -21.44
N GLU A 275 -0.21 9.19 -22.36
CA GLU A 275 -0.97 10.45 -22.40
C GLU A 275 -2.41 10.21 -22.87
N LEU A 276 -2.60 9.37 -23.87
CA LEU A 276 -3.94 8.93 -24.29
C LEU A 276 -4.63 8.15 -23.15
N LEU A 277 -3.91 7.28 -22.45
CA LEU A 277 -4.47 6.53 -21.32
C LEU A 277 -4.94 7.48 -20.20
N ARG A 278 -4.14 8.50 -19.87
CA ARG A 278 -4.50 9.54 -18.90
C ARG A 278 -5.73 10.33 -19.35
N GLU A 279 -5.78 10.75 -20.60
CA GLU A 279 -6.95 11.44 -21.14
C GLU A 279 -8.23 10.60 -20.98
N VAL A 280 -8.17 9.32 -21.36
CA VAL A 280 -9.31 8.41 -21.26
C VAL A 280 -9.72 8.16 -19.81
N LYS A 281 -8.74 7.89 -18.91
CA LYS A 281 -9.06 7.44 -17.55
C LYS A 281 -9.23 8.57 -16.53
N GLU A 282 -8.37 9.59 -16.59
CA GLU A 282 -8.37 10.68 -15.60
C GLU A 282 -9.31 11.82 -16.02
N VAL A 283 -9.30 12.20 -17.30
CA VAL A 283 -10.09 13.34 -17.80
C VAL A 283 -11.50 12.91 -18.18
N LYS A 284 -11.64 11.97 -19.13
CA LYS A 284 -12.94 11.49 -19.61
C LYS A 284 -13.64 10.53 -18.66
N ARG A 285 -12.87 9.86 -17.76
CA ARG A 285 -13.35 8.80 -16.86
C ARG A 285 -14.06 7.67 -17.62
N ALA A 286 -13.59 7.37 -18.81
CA ALA A 286 -14.16 6.41 -19.74
C ALA A 286 -13.54 5.01 -19.58
N ARG A 287 -14.05 4.05 -20.37
CA ARG A 287 -13.56 2.70 -20.46
C ARG A 287 -12.42 2.57 -21.47
N LEU A 288 -11.64 1.50 -21.37
CA LEU A 288 -10.51 1.24 -22.27
C LEU A 288 -10.92 0.99 -23.72
N THR A 289 -12.19 0.73 -24.00
CA THR A 289 -12.75 0.71 -25.36
C THR A 289 -12.51 2.03 -26.11
N GLU A 290 -12.55 3.18 -25.40
CA GLU A 290 -12.23 4.48 -26.03
C GLU A 290 -10.74 4.61 -26.35
N TYR A 291 -9.87 4.04 -25.52
CA TYR A 291 -8.44 3.98 -25.82
C TYR A 291 -8.19 3.21 -27.12
N ALA A 292 -8.74 2.00 -27.24
CA ALA A 292 -8.59 1.18 -28.44
C ALA A 292 -9.19 1.84 -29.68
N ALA A 293 -10.31 2.56 -29.55
CA ALA A 293 -10.90 3.29 -30.66
C ALA A 293 -10.02 4.45 -31.19
N ALA A 294 -9.21 5.05 -30.29
CA ALA A 294 -8.33 6.17 -30.62
C ALA A 294 -6.93 5.74 -31.10
N ARG A 295 -6.51 4.48 -30.84
CA ARG A 295 -5.15 3.99 -31.12
C ARG A 295 -5.18 2.73 -31.98
N LYS A 296 -4.68 2.82 -33.22
CA LYS A 296 -4.77 1.77 -34.24
C LYS A 296 -3.99 0.49 -33.91
N SER A 297 -2.89 0.60 -33.14
CA SER A 297 -2.06 -0.54 -32.74
C SER A 297 -2.64 -1.30 -31.53
N ALA A 298 -3.60 -0.71 -30.83
CA ALA A 298 -4.17 -1.29 -29.61
C ALA A 298 -5.30 -2.25 -29.93
N GLU A 299 -5.23 -3.42 -29.32
CA GLU A 299 -6.29 -4.44 -29.34
C GLU A 299 -7.01 -4.44 -28.01
N TYR A 300 -8.34 -4.31 -28.04
CA TYR A 300 -9.18 -4.43 -26.85
C TYR A 300 -9.71 -5.85 -26.72
N HIS A 301 -9.55 -6.41 -25.56
CA HIS A 301 -10.07 -7.73 -25.19
C HIS A 301 -11.06 -7.57 -24.02
N GLU A 302 -12.28 -8.05 -24.20
CA GLU A 302 -13.26 -8.07 -23.13
C GLU A 302 -12.85 -9.06 -22.02
N LYS A 303 -13.07 -8.70 -20.76
CA LYS A 303 -12.75 -9.58 -19.64
C LYS A 303 -13.68 -10.80 -19.63
N LYS A 304 -13.11 -12.01 -19.63
CA LYS A 304 -13.84 -13.26 -19.52
C LYS A 304 -13.28 -14.09 -18.37
N ASN A 305 -14.18 -14.79 -17.68
CA ASN A 305 -13.79 -15.67 -16.59
C ASN A 305 -12.98 -16.87 -17.13
N GLY A 306 -11.86 -17.17 -16.43
CA GLY A 306 -10.97 -18.28 -16.79
C GLY A 306 -9.96 -17.94 -17.90
N GLU A 307 -9.89 -16.68 -18.34
CA GLU A 307 -8.83 -16.20 -19.24
C GLU A 307 -7.77 -15.42 -18.44
N HIS A 308 -6.50 -15.58 -18.81
CA HIS A 308 -5.36 -14.93 -18.11
C HIS A 308 -5.25 -13.42 -18.33
N GLY A 309 -6.08 -12.83 -19.19
CA GLY A 309 -6.07 -11.38 -19.43
C GLY A 309 -4.68 -10.89 -19.84
N VAL A 310 -4.22 -9.82 -19.17
CA VAL A 310 -2.88 -9.23 -19.43
C VAL A 310 -1.72 -10.20 -19.17
N TRP A 311 -1.94 -11.23 -18.33
CA TRP A 311 -0.91 -12.23 -17.98
C TRP A 311 -0.68 -13.28 -19.07
N SER A 312 -1.53 -13.33 -20.10
CA SER A 312 -1.31 -14.15 -21.30
C SER A 312 -0.22 -13.58 -22.22
N VAL A 313 0.09 -12.30 -22.10
CA VAL A 313 1.06 -11.61 -22.95
C VAL A 313 2.48 -11.92 -22.50
N LYS A 314 3.35 -12.26 -23.44
CA LYS A 314 4.77 -12.50 -23.16
C LYS A 314 5.43 -11.20 -22.71
N CYS A 315 6.07 -11.24 -21.54
CA CYS A 315 6.76 -10.09 -20.96
C CYS A 315 8.00 -10.53 -20.17
N ASP A 316 8.93 -9.60 -19.96
CA ASP A 316 10.07 -9.80 -19.07
C ASP A 316 9.70 -9.53 -17.61
N ILE A 317 8.82 -8.56 -17.39
CA ILE A 317 8.41 -8.10 -16.05
C ILE A 317 6.89 -7.98 -16.00
N ALA A 318 6.27 -8.44 -14.92
CA ALA A 318 4.85 -8.26 -14.65
C ALA A 318 4.64 -7.35 -13.43
N LEU A 319 3.78 -6.34 -13.60
CA LEU A 319 3.45 -5.36 -12.55
C LEU A 319 1.94 -5.40 -12.26
N PRO A 320 1.50 -6.21 -11.29
CA PRO A 320 0.10 -6.23 -10.88
C PRO A 320 -0.28 -4.93 -10.15
N CYS A 321 -1.09 -4.08 -10.79
CA CYS A 321 -1.43 -2.73 -10.31
C CYS A 321 -2.94 -2.47 -10.17
N ALA A 322 -3.79 -3.51 -10.27
CA ALA A 322 -5.24 -3.35 -10.26
C ALA A 322 -5.86 -3.66 -8.90
N THR A 323 -6.11 -4.93 -8.60
CA THR A 323 -6.89 -5.34 -7.43
C THR A 323 -6.30 -6.51 -6.68
N GLN A 324 -6.78 -6.72 -5.46
CA GLN A 324 -6.41 -7.88 -4.65
C GLN A 324 -6.79 -9.20 -5.37
N ASN A 325 -5.92 -10.21 -5.28
CA ASN A 325 -6.11 -11.56 -5.83
C ASN A 325 -6.42 -11.57 -7.34
N GLU A 326 -5.83 -10.66 -8.10
CA GLU A 326 -6.00 -10.59 -9.55
C GLU A 326 -5.07 -11.52 -10.35
N LEU A 327 -4.03 -12.04 -9.72
CA LEU A 327 -3.04 -12.94 -10.28
C LEU A 327 -3.05 -14.27 -9.49
N ASP A 328 -3.63 -15.30 -10.07
CA ASP A 328 -3.75 -16.61 -9.45
C ASP A 328 -2.65 -17.58 -9.90
N LEU A 329 -2.72 -18.83 -9.44
CA LEU A 329 -1.73 -19.87 -9.75
C LEU A 329 -1.65 -20.18 -11.27
N GLU A 330 -2.77 -20.18 -11.98
CA GLU A 330 -2.79 -20.46 -13.41
C GLU A 330 -2.17 -19.32 -14.20
N ASP A 331 -2.41 -18.08 -13.78
CA ASP A 331 -1.74 -16.89 -14.32
C ASP A 331 -0.23 -16.95 -14.08
N ALA A 332 0.20 -17.37 -12.87
CA ALA A 332 1.61 -17.52 -12.55
C ALA A 332 2.29 -18.58 -13.43
N LYS A 333 1.63 -19.72 -13.66
CA LYS A 333 2.11 -20.74 -14.58
C LYS A 333 2.27 -20.22 -16.02
N GLN A 334 1.30 -19.42 -16.48
CA GLN A 334 1.36 -18.80 -17.80
C GLN A 334 2.53 -17.82 -17.92
N LEU A 335 2.72 -16.95 -16.93
CA LEU A 335 3.83 -16.00 -16.90
C LEU A 335 5.19 -16.69 -16.88
N VAL A 336 5.36 -17.73 -16.07
CA VAL A 336 6.60 -18.53 -16.01
C VAL A 336 6.86 -19.22 -17.33
N ALA A 337 5.84 -19.85 -17.94
CA ALA A 337 5.96 -20.48 -19.25
C ALA A 337 6.35 -19.47 -20.35
N ASN A 338 5.93 -18.24 -20.25
CA ASN A 338 6.28 -17.14 -21.14
C ASN A 338 7.68 -16.54 -20.85
N GLY A 339 8.35 -16.97 -19.77
CA GLY A 339 9.71 -16.55 -19.44
C GLY A 339 9.81 -15.26 -18.65
N VAL A 340 8.79 -14.91 -17.85
CA VAL A 340 8.85 -13.75 -16.94
C VAL A 340 10.04 -13.86 -15.99
N LYS A 341 10.78 -12.76 -15.81
CA LYS A 341 11.96 -12.70 -14.95
C LYS A 341 11.63 -12.12 -13.56
N ALA A 342 10.73 -11.15 -13.51
CA ALA A 342 10.38 -10.48 -12.27
C ALA A 342 8.88 -10.17 -12.21
N VAL A 343 8.34 -10.25 -10.98
CA VAL A 343 6.99 -9.80 -10.63
C VAL A 343 7.11 -8.84 -9.43
N CYS A 344 6.63 -7.59 -9.59
CA CYS A 344 6.67 -6.59 -8.53
C CYS A 344 5.27 -5.99 -8.33
N GLU A 345 4.74 -6.09 -7.13
CA GLU A 345 3.35 -5.78 -6.82
C GLU A 345 3.11 -4.28 -6.62
N GLY A 346 2.38 -3.65 -7.52
CA GLY A 346 1.91 -2.26 -7.36
C GLY A 346 0.65 -2.14 -6.50
N ALA A 347 -0.26 -3.11 -6.60
CA ALA A 347 -1.45 -3.19 -5.76
C ALA A 347 -1.14 -3.83 -4.38
N ASN A 348 -2.12 -3.83 -3.49
CA ASN A 348 -2.03 -4.55 -2.22
C ASN A 348 -2.51 -5.99 -2.42
N MET A 349 -1.62 -6.97 -2.14
CA MET A 349 -1.88 -8.40 -2.25
C MET A 349 -2.57 -8.81 -3.57
N PRO A 350 -2.05 -8.41 -4.75
CA PRO A 350 -2.67 -8.75 -6.02
C PRO A 350 -2.43 -10.21 -6.41
N THR A 351 -1.36 -10.83 -5.90
CA THR A 351 -0.96 -12.20 -6.18
C THR A 351 -1.42 -13.13 -5.07
N THR A 352 -2.03 -14.25 -5.41
CA THR A 352 -2.41 -15.25 -4.41
C THR A 352 -1.17 -15.91 -3.79
N LEU A 353 -1.33 -16.48 -2.60
CA LEU A 353 -0.22 -17.15 -1.89
C LEU A 353 0.40 -18.29 -2.74
N GLU A 354 -0.45 -19.13 -3.32
CA GLU A 354 -0.04 -20.25 -4.18
C GLU A 354 0.75 -19.76 -5.42
N ALA A 355 0.32 -18.65 -6.01
CA ALA A 355 1.03 -18.02 -7.13
C ALA A 355 2.38 -17.45 -6.71
N THR A 356 2.45 -16.82 -5.53
CA THR A 356 3.69 -16.30 -4.95
C THR A 356 4.71 -17.43 -4.71
N GLU A 357 4.27 -18.52 -4.07
CA GLU A 357 5.11 -19.71 -3.86
C GLU A 357 5.58 -20.32 -5.19
N TYR A 358 4.69 -20.34 -6.18
CA TYR A 358 5.04 -20.87 -7.51
C TYR A 358 6.11 -20.01 -8.18
N PHE A 359 6.03 -18.67 -8.14
CA PHE A 359 7.09 -17.80 -8.66
C PHE A 359 8.42 -18.03 -7.97
N GLN A 360 8.44 -18.08 -6.65
CA GLN A 360 9.67 -18.31 -5.87
C GLN A 360 10.31 -19.67 -6.20
N ASN A 361 9.51 -20.72 -6.30
CA ASN A 361 9.98 -22.07 -6.61
C ASN A 361 10.48 -22.23 -8.06
N ASN A 362 10.10 -21.32 -8.96
CA ASN A 362 10.54 -21.31 -10.36
C ASN A 362 11.59 -20.23 -10.67
N GLY A 363 12.21 -19.64 -9.65
CA GLY A 363 13.31 -18.69 -9.81
C GLY A 363 12.91 -17.33 -10.37
N VAL A 364 11.62 -16.96 -10.30
CA VAL A 364 11.16 -15.63 -10.65
C VAL A 364 11.41 -14.67 -9.48
N MET A 365 12.04 -13.55 -9.73
CA MET A 365 12.24 -12.51 -8.72
C MET A 365 10.90 -11.90 -8.35
N PHE A 366 10.50 -12.02 -7.07
CA PHE A 366 9.19 -11.56 -6.61
C PHE A 366 9.31 -10.57 -5.46
N ILE A 367 8.82 -9.34 -5.66
CA ILE A 367 8.75 -8.32 -4.60
C ILE A 367 7.29 -8.06 -4.24
N CYS A 368 6.94 -8.32 -2.98
CA CYS A 368 5.58 -8.12 -2.46
C CYS A 368 5.18 -6.65 -2.35
N GLY A 369 3.87 -6.41 -2.36
CA GLY A 369 3.28 -5.08 -2.36
C GLY A 369 3.72 -4.19 -1.20
N LYS A 370 3.89 -4.75 0.02
CA LYS A 370 4.32 -3.93 1.17
C LYS A 370 5.69 -3.26 0.96
N ALA A 371 6.58 -3.86 0.18
CA ALA A 371 7.85 -3.26 -0.23
C ALA A 371 7.70 -2.47 -1.54
N ALA A 372 7.15 -3.09 -2.58
CA ALA A 372 7.12 -2.52 -3.93
C ALA A 372 6.21 -1.28 -4.05
N ASN A 373 5.09 -1.23 -3.32
CA ASN A 373 4.17 -0.09 -3.36
C ASN A 373 4.36 0.90 -2.18
N ALA A 374 5.47 0.83 -1.46
CA ALA A 374 5.76 1.72 -0.33
C ALA A 374 5.97 3.19 -0.73
N GLY A 375 6.13 3.49 -2.03
CA GLY A 375 6.34 4.86 -2.52
C GLY A 375 5.26 5.84 -2.06
N GLY A 376 4.00 5.42 -2.03
CA GLY A 376 2.91 6.26 -1.57
C GLY A 376 3.02 6.68 -0.12
N VAL A 377 3.33 5.76 0.80
CA VAL A 377 3.52 6.09 2.22
C VAL A 377 4.84 6.82 2.46
N ALA A 378 5.91 6.49 1.71
CA ALA A 378 7.17 7.22 1.77
C ALA A 378 6.96 8.71 1.45
N THR A 379 6.29 9.03 0.35
CA THR A 379 5.99 10.42 -0.02
C THR A 379 5.02 11.08 0.97
N SER A 380 4.11 10.34 1.56
CA SER A 380 3.29 10.86 2.67
C SER A 380 4.14 11.27 3.88
N ALA A 381 5.17 10.49 4.22
CA ALA A 381 6.10 10.88 5.29
C ALA A 381 6.98 12.08 4.89
N LEU A 382 7.36 12.19 3.61
CA LEU A 382 8.03 13.40 3.08
C LEU A 382 7.11 14.63 3.15
N GLU A 383 5.81 14.48 2.93
CA GLU A 383 4.82 15.55 3.17
C GLU A 383 4.81 15.98 4.65
N MET A 384 4.88 15.04 5.59
CA MET A 384 5.01 15.35 7.01
C MET A 384 6.29 16.14 7.31
N SER A 385 7.42 15.77 6.73
CA SER A 385 8.69 16.50 6.88
C SER A 385 8.58 17.93 6.36
N GLN A 386 8.05 18.13 5.16
CA GLN A 386 7.80 19.46 4.59
C GLN A 386 6.88 20.30 5.49
N ASN A 387 5.83 19.68 6.06
CA ASN A 387 4.92 20.38 6.98
C ASN A 387 5.62 20.79 8.28
N SER A 388 6.49 19.96 8.82
CA SER A 388 7.28 20.27 10.02
C SER A 388 8.28 21.39 9.79
N GLU A 389 8.93 21.42 8.64
CA GLU A 389 9.83 22.48 8.20
C GLU A 389 9.10 23.77 7.81
N ARG A 390 7.79 23.69 7.51
CA ARG A 390 6.97 24.74 6.89
C ARG A 390 7.49 25.20 5.53
N LEU A 391 8.04 24.26 4.78
CA LEU A 391 8.56 24.44 3.43
C LEU A 391 7.81 23.53 2.44
N SER A 392 7.93 23.88 1.16
CA SER A 392 7.51 23.03 0.04
C SER A 392 8.73 22.70 -0.79
N TRP A 393 8.97 21.42 -1.04
CA TRP A 393 10.05 20.96 -1.91
C TRP A 393 9.57 20.89 -3.36
N THR A 394 10.51 20.99 -4.30
CA THR A 394 10.20 20.81 -5.72
C THR A 394 9.86 19.35 -6.04
N PHE A 395 9.30 19.12 -7.22
CA PHE A 395 9.01 17.76 -7.67
C PHE A 395 10.28 16.90 -7.69
N GLU A 396 11.36 17.45 -8.21
CA GLU A 396 12.65 16.78 -8.34
C GLU A 396 13.26 16.42 -6.98
N GLU A 397 13.13 17.30 -5.99
CA GLU A 397 13.62 17.03 -4.62
C GLU A 397 12.83 15.86 -3.97
N VAL A 398 11.50 15.86 -4.13
CA VAL A 398 10.66 14.78 -3.60
C VAL A 398 10.93 13.47 -4.35
N ASP A 399 11.01 13.50 -5.69
CA ASP A 399 11.25 12.31 -6.51
C ASP A 399 12.64 11.69 -6.23
N ALA A 400 13.68 12.51 -6.09
CA ALA A 400 15.01 12.03 -5.73
C ALA A 400 15.04 11.35 -4.33
N LYS A 401 14.34 11.93 -3.34
CA LYS A 401 14.21 11.33 -2.02
C LYS A 401 13.41 10.02 -2.10
N LEU A 402 12.32 9.98 -2.86
CA LEU A 402 11.52 8.78 -3.11
C LEU A 402 12.38 7.68 -3.73
N LYS A 403 13.16 7.98 -4.77
CA LYS A 403 14.06 7.00 -5.40
C LYS A 403 15.04 6.41 -4.38
N ASN A 404 15.69 7.24 -3.59
CA ASN A 404 16.62 6.78 -2.56
C ASN A 404 15.94 5.88 -1.51
N ILE A 405 14.73 6.21 -1.08
CA ILE A 405 13.97 5.38 -0.13
C ILE A 405 13.67 4.01 -0.74
N MET A 406 13.20 3.96 -1.99
CA MET A 406 12.86 2.70 -2.64
C MET A 406 14.09 1.80 -2.89
N VAL A 407 15.22 2.39 -3.27
CA VAL A 407 16.51 1.69 -3.38
C VAL A 407 16.93 1.11 -2.03
N ASN A 408 16.84 1.89 -0.95
CA ASN A 408 17.16 1.43 0.39
C ASN A 408 16.21 0.32 0.87
N ILE A 409 14.92 0.37 0.52
CA ILE A 409 13.98 -0.72 0.80
C ILE A 409 14.47 -2.02 0.17
N TYR A 410 14.87 -1.99 -1.12
CA TYR A 410 15.38 -3.19 -1.78
C TYR A 410 16.58 -3.78 -1.03
N HIS A 411 17.60 -2.97 -0.74
CA HIS A 411 18.80 -3.45 -0.04
C HIS A 411 18.48 -3.99 1.35
N ASN A 412 17.62 -3.32 2.11
CA ASN A 412 17.25 -3.78 3.45
C ASN A 412 16.54 -5.15 3.41
N ILE A 413 15.65 -5.38 2.45
CA ILE A 413 14.94 -6.67 2.34
C ILE A 413 15.84 -7.78 1.82
N ASP A 414 16.73 -7.48 0.90
CA ASP A 414 17.72 -8.42 0.35
C ASP A 414 18.73 -8.84 1.42
N ASP A 415 19.29 -7.88 2.16
CA ASP A 415 20.20 -8.13 3.28
C ASP A 415 19.53 -8.95 4.40
N ALA A 416 18.28 -8.65 4.73
CA ALA A 416 17.54 -9.42 5.73
C ALA A 416 17.31 -10.87 5.27
N ALA A 417 16.89 -11.09 4.03
CA ALA A 417 16.74 -12.42 3.49
C ALA A 417 18.06 -13.22 3.51
N LYS A 418 19.17 -12.61 3.10
CA LYS A 418 20.51 -13.23 3.11
C LYS A 418 20.97 -13.61 4.53
N ARG A 419 20.81 -12.73 5.52
CA ARG A 419 21.22 -12.98 6.91
C ARG A 419 20.57 -14.23 7.51
N TYR A 420 19.36 -14.55 7.10
CA TYR A 420 18.61 -15.70 7.63
C TYR A 420 18.56 -16.89 6.64
N GLY A 421 19.45 -16.93 5.63
CA GLY A 421 19.59 -18.04 4.72
C GLY A 421 18.41 -18.21 3.73
N MET A 422 17.69 -17.12 3.46
CA MET A 422 16.55 -17.09 2.56
C MET A 422 16.82 -16.20 1.33
N GLU A 423 18.02 -16.26 0.79
CA GLU A 423 18.43 -15.46 -0.37
C GLU A 423 17.41 -15.57 -1.53
N GLY A 424 17.01 -14.41 -2.08
CA GLY A 424 15.99 -14.31 -3.12
C GLY A 424 14.54 -14.35 -2.63
N ASN A 425 14.28 -14.66 -1.36
CA ASN A 425 12.94 -14.58 -0.78
C ASN A 425 12.68 -13.18 -0.21
N TYR A 426 12.31 -12.24 -1.09
CA TYR A 426 12.06 -10.85 -0.71
C TYR A 426 10.78 -10.65 0.10
N VAL A 427 9.86 -11.61 0.10
CA VAL A 427 8.67 -11.59 0.98
C VAL A 427 9.09 -11.78 2.43
N ALA A 428 9.88 -12.81 2.71
CA ALA A 428 10.44 -13.04 4.04
C ALA A 428 11.37 -11.90 4.44
N GLY A 429 12.25 -11.45 3.52
CA GLY A 429 13.13 -10.31 3.74
C GLY A 429 12.39 -9.05 4.15
N ALA A 430 11.26 -8.74 3.51
CA ALA A 430 10.44 -7.58 3.85
C ALA A 430 9.83 -7.68 5.26
N ASN A 431 9.30 -8.84 5.62
CA ASN A 431 8.74 -9.05 6.96
C ASN A 431 9.83 -8.98 8.03
N ILE A 432 10.97 -9.61 7.81
CA ILE A 432 12.10 -9.62 8.78
C ILE A 432 12.70 -8.22 8.93
N ALA A 433 13.02 -7.52 7.84
CA ALA A 433 13.59 -6.17 7.92
C ALA A 433 12.64 -5.20 8.63
N GLY A 434 11.34 -5.26 8.34
CA GLY A 434 10.34 -4.47 9.02
C GLY A 434 10.23 -4.80 10.51
N PHE A 435 10.18 -6.10 10.84
CA PHE A 435 10.13 -6.60 12.20
C PHE A 435 11.34 -6.14 13.03
N GLU A 436 12.55 -6.41 12.57
CA GLU A 436 13.78 -6.08 13.30
C GLU A 436 13.86 -4.59 13.64
N LYS A 437 13.47 -3.71 12.70
CA LYS A 437 13.48 -2.27 12.96
C LYS A 437 12.53 -1.87 14.08
N VAL A 438 11.30 -2.39 14.07
CA VAL A 438 10.30 -2.09 15.10
C VAL A 438 10.70 -2.69 16.43
N VAL A 439 11.15 -3.94 16.45
CA VAL A 439 11.54 -4.65 17.69
C VAL A 439 12.75 -4.03 18.34
N ASN A 440 13.76 -3.63 17.56
CA ASN A 440 14.93 -2.93 18.11
C ASN A 440 14.52 -1.62 18.82
N ALA A 441 13.56 -0.88 18.25
CA ALA A 441 13.03 0.31 18.91
C ALA A 441 12.23 -0.04 20.17
N MET A 442 11.37 -1.09 20.13
CA MET A 442 10.62 -1.55 21.30
C MET A 442 11.52 -2.01 22.44
N LEU A 443 12.60 -2.73 22.14
CA LEU A 443 13.57 -3.17 23.13
C LEU A 443 14.34 -1.99 23.75
N ALA A 444 14.76 -1.02 22.94
CA ALA A 444 15.47 0.16 23.40
C ALA A 444 14.62 1.09 24.27
N GLN A 445 13.31 1.17 24.00
CA GLN A 445 12.37 2.00 24.76
C GLN A 445 11.81 1.29 26.00
N GLY A 446 11.96 -0.01 26.10
CA GLY A 446 11.48 -0.80 27.24
C GLY A 446 9.98 -1.14 27.16
N VAL A 447 9.38 -1.35 28.34
CA VAL A 447 7.93 -1.66 28.48
C VAL A 447 7.24 -0.42 29.04
N TYR A 448 6.37 0.21 28.26
CA TYR A 448 5.64 1.43 28.59
C TYR A 448 4.14 1.26 28.33
#